data_9dd20714764d788ba20f46409110db90
#
_entry.id   9dd20714764d788ba20f46409110db90
#
_cell.length_a   1.000
_cell.length_b   1.000
_cell.length_c   1.000
_cell.angle_alpha   90.00
_cell.angle_beta   90.00
_cell.angle_gamma   90.00
#
_symmetry.space_group_name_H-M   'P 1'
#
loop_
_entity.id
_entity.type
_entity.pdbx_description
1 polymer ?
#
loop_
_entity_poly.entity_id
_entity_poly.type
_entity_poly.pdbx_seq_one_letter_code
_entity_poly.pdbx_strand_id
1 'polypeptide(L)'
;VLRIPAKVEKKQFVDLVSRLASDRELMCTVFNDNLTIASTPTKSYHIIRNSSESILYLLYELSNENIVDIDYNQDNGYTVIKIANNLESITPNMVKNIYVRFRILLDDVHAFAIQRNVSNDWFQSAFSSSYMFDFRLNDVRELDKKVSEKLKHDHYDMAKLNKVHFFYMADADEVVENGSSMKLDSRLLETQRWHSYFGNNIQLNRENLAHHWKKCLLKTVRKEEDGKIIDEDIRTPFDDFSLYFKVVYSHYKYSRVLIYSFIVFVLGFLASLAVSLLQSIWNISVDTYAWAFWLAVIIIVTLIFALCLKSRCRMN
;
A
#
# COMPACT_ATOMS: atom_id res chain seq x y z
N VAL A 1 -20.45 -2.94 -9.54
CA VAL A 1 -20.37 -1.59 -8.95
C VAL A 1 -19.24 -1.57 -7.93
N LEU A 2 -18.35 -0.60 -8.05
CA LEU A 2 -17.27 -0.35 -7.11
C LEU A 2 -17.50 1.02 -6.46
N ARG A 3 -17.34 1.10 -5.14
CA ARG A 3 -17.39 2.37 -4.40
C ARG A 3 -16.04 2.64 -3.78
N ILE A 4 -15.56 3.88 -3.95
CA ILE A 4 -14.25 4.31 -3.50
C ILE A 4 -14.43 5.51 -2.59
N PRO A 5 -13.90 5.53 -1.36
CA PRO A 5 -14.01 6.63 -0.42
C PRO A 5 -13.08 7.80 -0.79
N ALA A 6 -13.11 8.20 -2.04
CA ALA A 6 -12.31 9.30 -2.59
C ALA A 6 -13.02 9.90 -3.81
N LYS A 7 -12.68 11.15 -4.15
CA LYS A 7 -13.07 11.74 -5.43
C LYS A 7 -12.21 11.14 -6.53
N VAL A 8 -12.86 10.53 -7.53
CA VAL A 8 -12.21 9.98 -8.73
C VAL A 8 -12.85 10.63 -9.96
N GLU A 9 -12.05 11.25 -10.79
CA GLU A 9 -12.46 11.79 -12.07
C GLU A 9 -12.21 10.78 -13.20
N LYS A 10 -12.95 10.87 -14.30
CA LYS A 10 -12.83 9.93 -15.44
C LYS A 10 -11.39 9.81 -15.98
N LYS A 11 -10.65 10.92 -16.02
CA LYS A 11 -9.24 10.94 -16.44
C LYS A 11 -8.28 10.16 -15.54
N GLN A 12 -8.69 9.93 -14.28
CA GLN A 12 -7.90 9.18 -13.27
C GLN A 12 -8.15 7.67 -13.35
N PHE A 13 -9.17 7.26 -14.09
CA PHE A 13 -9.46 5.86 -14.34
C PHE A 13 -8.79 5.41 -15.64
N VAL A 14 -7.89 4.43 -15.55
CA VAL A 14 -7.10 3.94 -16.68
C VAL A 14 -7.36 2.46 -16.86
N ASP A 15 -7.89 2.06 -18.01
CA ASP A 15 -7.97 0.65 -18.41
C ASP A 15 -6.56 0.10 -18.68
N LEU A 16 -6.25 -1.05 -18.10
CA LEU A 16 -4.98 -1.72 -18.27
C LEU A 16 -5.09 -3.02 -19.09
N VAL A 17 -6.28 -3.42 -19.48
CA VAL A 17 -6.50 -4.65 -20.26
C VAL A 17 -5.90 -4.51 -21.66
N SER A 18 -6.07 -3.37 -22.31
CA SER A 18 -5.48 -3.10 -23.62
C SER A 18 -3.96 -3.22 -23.64
N ARG A 19 -3.27 -2.81 -22.55
CA ARG A 19 -1.82 -3.00 -22.41
C ARG A 19 -1.44 -4.48 -22.27
N LEU A 20 -2.19 -5.24 -21.47
CA LEU A 20 -1.97 -6.67 -21.32
C LEU A 20 -2.21 -7.41 -22.63
N ALA A 21 -3.22 -7.00 -23.41
CA ALA A 21 -3.55 -7.59 -24.67
C ALA A 21 -2.53 -7.30 -25.77
N SER A 22 -1.83 -6.16 -25.71
CA SER A 22 -0.80 -5.77 -26.68
C SER A 22 0.60 -6.30 -26.36
N ASP A 23 0.87 -6.70 -25.11
CA ASP A 23 2.18 -7.15 -24.64
C ASP A 23 2.09 -8.53 -23.98
N ARG A 24 2.44 -9.58 -24.77
CA ARG A 24 2.40 -10.96 -24.31
C ARG A 24 3.35 -11.23 -23.15
N GLU A 25 4.54 -10.65 -23.16
CA GLU A 25 5.54 -10.85 -22.12
C GLU A 25 5.05 -10.27 -20.79
N LEU A 26 4.49 -9.07 -20.84
CA LEU A 26 3.84 -8.45 -19.69
C LEU A 26 2.68 -9.30 -19.17
N MET A 27 1.84 -9.83 -20.04
CA MET A 27 0.73 -10.69 -19.67
C MET A 27 1.24 -11.96 -18.96
N CYS A 28 2.23 -12.65 -19.53
CA CYS A 28 2.83 -13.83 -18.91
C CYS A 28 3.44 -13.51 -17.53
N THR A 29 4.04 -12.33 -17.40
CA THR A 29 4.59 -11.85 -16.11
C THR A 29 3.49 -11.60 -15.07
N VAL A 30 2.41 -10.94 -15.47
CA VAL A 30 1.28 -10.63 -14.57
C VAL A 30 0.57 -11.88 -14.07
N PHE A 31 0.34 -12.84 -14.95
CA PHE A 31 -0.35 -14.08 -14.60
C PHE A 31 0.58 -15.18 -14.09
N ASN A 32 1.89 -14.98 -14.23
CA ASN A 32 2.94 -15.96 -13.91
C ASN A 32 2.70 -17.32 -14.61
N ASP A 33 2.35 -17.27 -15.89
CA ASP A 33 2.04 -18.44 -16.71
C ASP A 33 2.37 -18.15 -18.19
N ASN A 34 2.61 -19.18 -18.97
CA ASN A 34 2.86 -19.05 -20.41
C ASN A 34 1.52 -19.02 -21.15
N LEU A 35 1.09 -17.83 -21.51
CA LEU A 35 -0.23 -17.56 -22.07
C LEU A 35 -0.18 -17.12 -23.52
N THR A 36 -1.27 -17.38 -24.23
CA THR A 36 -1.53 -16.89 -25.59
C THR A 36 -2.80 -16.05 -25.62
N ILE A 37 -2.84 -15.06 -26.51
CA ILE A 37 -3.97 -14.15 -26.71
C ILE A 37 -4.60 -14.42 -28.06
N ALA A 38 -5.89 -14.67 -28.05
CA ALA A 38 -6.70 -14.65 -29.24
C ALA A 38 -7.52 -13.35 -29.24
N SER A 39 -7.08 -12.38 -30.06
CA SER A 39 -7.78 -11.10 -30.21
C SER A 39 -8.98 -11.27 -31.14
N THR A 40 -10.11 -10.71 -30.74
CA THR A 40 -11.30 -10.58 -31.58
C THR A 40 -11.47 -9.10 -31.92
N PRO A 41 -11.09 -8.64 -33.10
CA PRO A 41 -11.01 -7.21 -33.45
C PRO A 41 -12.32 -6.42 -33.29
N THR A 42 -13.45 -7.12 -33.26
CA THR A 42 -14.79 -6.50 -33.21
C THR A 42 -15.43 -6.58 -31.82
N LYS A 43 -14.73 -7.14 -30.82
CA LYS A 43 -15.29 -7.35 -29.48
C LYS A 43 -14.47 -6.65 -28.41
N SER A 44 -15.12 -6.15 -27.39
CA SER A 44 -14.49 -5.51 -26.23
C SER A 44 -13.84 -6.52 -25.27
N TYR A 45 -13.34 -7.65 -25.80
CA TYR A 45 -12.67 -8.65 -24.98
C TYR A 45 -11.64 -9.47 -25.77
N HIS A 46 -10.67 -10.01 -25.05
CA HIS A 46 -9.65 -10.93 -25.56
C HIS A 46 -9.75 -12.26 -24.82
N ILE A 47 -9.57 -13.35 -25.56
CA ILE A 47 -9.57 -14.71 -25.01
C ILE A 47 -8.13 -15.09 -24.62
N ILE A 48 -7.91 -15.45 -23.38
CA ILE A 48 -6.62 -15.94 -22.89
C ILE A 48 -6.63 -17.45 -22.78
N ARG A 49 -5.62 -18.08 -23.40
CA ARG A 49 -5.44 -19.53 -23.40
C ARG A 49 -4.12 -19.89 -22.73
N ASN A 50 -4.10 -21.05 -22.10
CA ASN A 50 -2.86 -21.66 -21.60
C ASN A 50 -2.12 -22.42 -22.71
N SER A 51 -0.97 -23.02 -22.34
CA SER A 51 -0.17 -23.84 -23.25
C SER A 51 -0.93 -25.06 -23.79
N SER A 52 -1.99 -25.52 -23.15
CA SER A 52 -2.86 -26.62 -23.57
C SER A 52 -4.05 -26.15 -24.43
N GLU A 53 -4.01 -24.93 -24.95
CA GLU A 53 -5.09 -24.31 -25.74
C GLU A 53 -6.43 -24.15 -24.99
N SER A 54 -6.47 -24.42 -23.68
CA SER A 54 -7.66 -24.27 -22.86
C SER A 54 -7.92 -22.80 -22.54
N ILE A 55 -9.18 -22.35 -22.64
CA ILE A 55 -9.57 -20.98 -22.30
C ILE A 55 -9.54 -20.84 -20.78
N LEU A 56 -8.71 -19.91 -20.28
CA LEU A 56 -8.57 -19.61 -18.85
C LEU A 56 -9.38 -18.39 -18.43
N TYR A 57 -9.23 -17.29 -19.19
CA TYR A 57 -9.80 -16.00 -18.86
C TYR A 57 -10.33 -15.31 -20.12
N LEU A 58 -11.28 -14.46 -19.87
CA LEU A 58 -11.72 -13.45 -20.82
C LEU A 58 -11.28 -12.09 -20.27
N LEU A 59 -10.34 -11.45 -20.96
CA LEU A 59 -9.93 -10.09 -20.64
C LEU A 59 -10.98 -9.13 -21.21
N TYR A 60 -11.62 -8.36 -20.32
CA TYR A 60 -12.67 -7.43 -20.70
C TYR A 60 -12.16 -5.99 -20.70
N GLU A 61 -12.15 -5.34 -21.87
CA GLU A 61 -11.72 -3.96 -22.03
C GLU A 61 -12.76 -2.98 -21.50
N LEU A 62 -12.28 -2.03 -20.71
CA LEU A 62 -13.08 -0.97 -20.09
C LEU A 62 -12.94 0.38 -20.81
N SER A 63 -12.15 0.44 -21.87
CA SER A 63 -11.81 1.67 -22.60
C SER A 63 -13.00 2.27 -23.37
N ASN A 64 -14.08 1.50 -23.59
CA ASN A 64 -15.28 2.00 -24.25
C ASN A 64 -16.07 2.91 -23.32
N GLU A 65 -16.40 4.13 -23.76
CA GLU A 65 -17.10 5.15 -22.97
C GLU A 65 -18.44 4.70 -22.37
N ASN A 66 -19.11 3.75 -23.00
CA ASN A 66 -20.39 3.22 -22.57
C ASN A 66 -20.29 2.09 -21.51
N ILE A 67 -19.08 1.63 -21.22
CA ILE A 67 -18.86 0.49 -20.30
C ILE A 67 -18.64 0.95 -18.88
N VAL A 68 -18.00 2.12 -18.69
CA VAL A 68 -17.66 2.64 -17.36
C VAL A 68 -18.34 3.98 -17.12
N ASP A 69 -19.20 4.01 -16.11
CA ASP A 69 -19.84 5.21 -15.57
C ASP A 69 -19.20 5.55 -14.22
N ILE A 70 -18.72 6.79 -14.06
CA ILE A 70 -18.05 7.27 -12.85
C ILE A 70 -18.81 8.48 -12.32
N ASP A 71 -19.40 8.32 -11.16
CA ASP A 71 -20.21 9.34 -10.50
C ASP A 71 -19.68 9.64 -9.10
N TYR A 72 -19.31 10.89 -8.85
CA TYR A 72 -18.88 11.35 -7.54
C TYR A 72 -20.04 11.93 -6.74
N ASN A 73 -20.35 11.27 -5.63
CA ASN A 73 -21.35 11.75 -4.70
C ASN A 73 -20.72 12.69 -3.67
N GLN A 74 -20.96 14.00 -3.82
CA GLN A 74 -20.40 15.03 -2.93
C GLN A 74 -20.90 14.92 -1.49
N ASP A 75 -22.17 14.57 -1.29
CA ASP A 75 -22.79 14.53 0.04
C ASP A 75 -22.17 13.45 0.93
N ASN A 76 -21.71 12.37 0.34
CA ASN A 76 -21.18 11.19 1.05
C ASN A 76 -19.68 11.00 0.86
N GLY A 77 -19.00 11.85 0.06
CA GLY A 77 -17.54 11.82 -0.13
C GLY A 77 -16.99 10.57 -0.83
N TYR A 78 -17.80 9.86 -1.61
CA TYR A 78 -17.34 8.66 -2.34
C TYR A 78 -17.66 8.73 -3.83
N THR A 79 -16.88 8.00 -4.62
CA THR A 79 -17.13 7.79 -6.05
C THR A 79 -17.74 6.41 -6.28
N VAL A 80 -18.76 6.36 -7.12
CA VAL A 80 -19.38 5.13 -7.63
C VAL A 80 -18.88 4.86 -9.03
N ILE A 81 -18.23 3.73 -9.23
CA ILE A 81 -17.82 3.26 -10.55
C ILE A 81 -18.72 2.08 -10.92
N LYS A 82 -19.52 2.26 -11.95
CA LYS A 82 -20.36 1.22 -12.53
C LYS A 82 -19.68 0.66 -13.77
N ILE A 83 -19.46 -0.63 -13.81
CA ILE A 83 -18.95 -1.34 -14.97
C ILE A 83 -20.13 -2.12 -15.54
N ALA A 84 -20.57 -1.72 -16.74
CA ALA A 84 -21.64 -2.42 -17.45
C ALA A 84 -21.12 -3.75 -17.99
N ASN A 85 -21.92 -4.78 -17.82
CA ASN A 85 -21.59 -6.11 -18.34
C ASN A 85 -22.39 -6.37 -19.62
N ASN A 86 -21.79 -6.04 -20.77
CA ASN A 86 -22.39 -6.29 -22.09
C ASN A 86 -22.03 -7.70 -22.62
N LEU A 87 -21.94 -8.66 -21.71
CA LEU A 87 -21.54 -10.05 -22.03
C LEU A 87 -22.68 -10.91 -22.64
N GLU A 88 -23.82 -10.33 -22.92
CA GLU A 88 -24.97 -11.03 -23.51
C GLU A 88 -24.65 -11.76 -24.84
N SER A 89 -23.59 -11.33 -25.53
CA SER A 89 -23.10 -11.98 -26.73
C SER A 89 -22.15 -13.15 -26.52
N ILE A 90 -21.74 -13.42 -25.26
CA ILE A 90 -20.82 -14.50 -24.95
C ILE A 90 -21.64 -15.69 -24.49
N THR A 91 -21.58 -16.78 -25.27
CA THR A 91 -22.25 -18.02 -24.92
C THR A 91 -21.78 -18.52 -23.53
N PRO A 92 -22.71 -18.77 -22.59
CA PRO A 92 -22.39 -19.07 -21.17
C PRO A 92 -21.43 -20.25 -20.98
N ASN A 93 -21.31 -21.13 -21.97
CA ASN A 93 -20.49 -22.35 -21.90
C ASN A 93 -19.02 -22.16 -22.27
N MET A 94 -18.61 -20.98 -22.76
CA MET A 94 -17.25 -20.80 -23.25
C MET A 94 -16.25 -20.30 -22.19
N VAL A 95 -16.70 -19.53 -21.19
CA VAL A 95 -15.77 -18.88 -20.27
C VAL A 95 -16.27 -18.91 -18.84
N LYS A 96 -15.48 -19.48 -17.95
CA LYS A 96 -15.78 -19.53 -16.51
C LYS A 96 -15.33 -18.27 -15.74
N ASN A 97 -14.35 -17.52 -16.27
CA ASN A 97 -13.72 -16.42 -15.54
C ASN A 97 -13.58 -15.17 -16.42
N ILE A 98 -14.09 -14.06 -15.93
CA ILE A 98 -13.90 -12.74 -16.52
C ILE A 98 -12.81 -12.03 -15.72
N TYR A 99 -11.88 -11.41 -16.42
CA TYR A 99 -10.82 -10.62 -15.85
C TYR A 99 -10.95 -9.18 -16.28
N VAL A 100 -11.05 -8.29 -15.30
CA VAL A 100 -11.05 -6.83 -15.48
C VAL A 100 -9.82 -6.27 -14.78
N ARG A 101 -9.15 -5.32 -15.40
CA ARG A 101 -8.01 -4.65 -14.81
C ARG A 101 -8.00 -3.16 -15.12
N PHE A 102 -7.92 -2.37 -14.09
CA PHE A 102 -7.88 -0.93 -14.22
C PHE A 102 -6.96 -0.35 -13.14
N ARG A 103 -6.57 0.89 -13.35
CA ARG A 103 -5.83 1.72 -12.40
C ARG A 103 -6.66 2.96 -12.08
N ILE A 104 -6.61 3.35 -10.83
CA ILE A 104 -7.15 4.62 -10.36
C ILE A 104 -5.99 5.44 -9.82
N LEU A 105 -5.80 6.63 -10.38
CA LEU A 105 -4.81 7.58 -9.93
C LEU A 105 -5.50 8.50 -8.92
N LEU A 106 -5.11 8.41 -7.67
CA LEU A 106 -5.63 9.27 -6.60
C LEU A 106 -4.65 10.39 -6.32
N ASP A 107 -5.17 11.61 -6.21
CA ASP A 107 -4.36 12.78 -5.84
C ASP A 107 -4.12 12.84 -4.33
N ASP A 108 -4.99 12.16 -3.56
CA ASP A 108 -4.93 12.13 -2.11
C ASP A 108 -5.01 10.69 -1.59
N VAL A 109 -4.00 10.31 -0.81
CA VAL A 109 -3.91 9.01 -0.17
C VAL A 109 -4.72 8.92 1.14
N HIS A 110 -5.18 10.05 1.68
CA HIS A 110 -5.88 10.11 2.97
C HIS A 110 -7.19 9.31 3.03
N ALA A 111 -7.77 8.94 1.88
CA ALA A 111 -8.91 8.03 1.84
C ALA A 111 -8.58 6.61 2.36
N PHE A 112 -7.31 6.20 2.30
CA PHE A 112 -6.85 4.86 2.66
C PHE A 112 -5.73 4.87 3.70
N ALA A 113 -5.15 6.04 3.98
CA ALA A 113 -4.00 6.16 4.86
C ALA A 113 -4.11 7.38 5.77
N ILE A 114 -3.73 7.21 7.01
CA ILE A 114 -3.61 8.29 7.97
C ILE A 114 -2.13 8.62 8.14
N GLN A 115 -1.75 9.82 7.77
CA GLN A 115 -0.41 10.31 8.06
C GLN A 115 -0.30 10.61 9.55
N ARG A 116 0.55 9.89 10.24
CA ARG A 116 0.94 10.19 11.59
C ARG A 116 2.30 10.89 11.55
N ASN A 117 2.33 12.17 11.87
CA ASN A 117 3.56 12.79 12.29
C ASN A 117 3.95 12.11 13.60
N VAL A 118 5.13 11.52 13.68
CA VAL A 118 5.66 10.91 14.91
C VAL A 118 5.93 12.06 15.88
N SER A 119 4.85 12.66 16.37
CA SER A 119 4.88 13.95 17.08
C SER A 119 5.39 13.84 18.52
N ASN A 120 5.44 12.61 19.06
CA ASN A 120 5.89 12.41 20.42
C ASN A 120 7.42 12.29 20.53
N ASP A 121 8.11 12.09 19.43
CA ASP A 121 9.57 12.05 19.39
C ASP A 121 10.09 13.24 18.58
N TRP A 122 10.39 14.30 19.31
CA TRP A 122 10.74 15.58 18.72
C TRP A 122 11.91 15.49 17.72
N PHE A 123 12.90 14.66 18.05
CA PHE A 123 14.03 14.40 17.17
C PHE A 123 13.69 13.50 15.97
N GLN A 124 12.99 12.39 16.20
CA GLN A 124 12.64 11.46 15.12
C GLN A 124 11.74 12.09 14.05
N SER A 125 10.86 13.00 14.46
CA SER A 125 9.96 13.69 13.53
C SER A 125 10.65 14.61 12.52
N ALA A 126 11.95 14.90 12.69
CA ALA A 126 12.76 15.61 11.72
C ALA A 126 13.28 14.70 10.59
N PHE A 127 13.38 13.40 10.84
CA PHE A 127 14.05 12.44 9.98
C PHE A 127 13.15 11.31 9.50
N SER A 128 11.95 11.16 10.06
CA SER A 128 11.02 10.11 9.66
C SER A 128 9.56 10.56 9.76
N SER A 129 8.74 10.00 8.91
CA SER A 129 7.28 10.08 8.99
C SER A 129 6.69 8.70 8.79
N SER A 130 5.46 8.50 9.26
CA SER A 130 4.77 7.24 9.06
C SER A 130 3.39 7.44 8.51
N TYR A 131 2.98 6.53 7.64
CA TYR A 131 1.61 6.36 7.19
C TYR A 131 1.04 5.07 7.76
N MET A 132 -0.19 5.13 8.24
CA MET A 132 -0.97 3.96 8.63
C MET A 132 -2.03 3.73 7.57
N PHE A 133 -1.97 2.56 6.94
CA PHE A 133 -2.92 2.14 5.93
C PHE A 133 -3.95 1.22 6.57
N ASP A 134 -5.23 1.53 6.37
CA ASP A 134 -6.36 0.70 6.76
C ASP A 134 -7.22 0.45 5.51
N PHE A 135 -6.96 -0.67 4.85
CA PHE A 135 -7.64 -1.04 3.62
C PHE A 135 -8.70 -2.08 3.89
N ARG A 136 -9.94 -1.76 3.51
CA ARG A 136 -11.10 -2.62 3.74
C ARG A 136 -11.89 -2.84 2.47
N LEU A 137 -12.26 -4.09 2.21
CA LEU A 137 -13.20 -4.47 1.16
C LEU A 137 -14.42 -5.07 1.80
N ASN A 138 -15.61 -4.65 1.34
CA ASN A 138 -16.89 -5.18 1.78
C ASN A 138 -17.14 -5.07 3.31
N ASP A 139 -16.55 -4.11 4.00
CA ASP A 139 -16.81 -3.90 5.44
C ASP A 139 -18.19 -3.25 5.61
N VAL A 140 -19.15 -4.04 6.07
CA VAL A 140 -20.54 -3.60 6.26
C VAL A 140 -20.66 -2.50 7.31
N ARG A 141 -19.73 -2.41 8.26
CA ARG A 141 -19.74 -1.40 9.32
C ARG A 141 -19.44 0.01 8.79
N GLU A 142 -18.68 0.09 7.70
CA GLU A 142 -18.33 1.35 7.04
C GLU A 142 -19.35 1.79 5.99
N LEU A 143 -20.35 0.95 5.70
CA LEU A 143 -21.44 1.30 4.79
C LEU A 143 -22.45 2.21 5.51
N ASP A 144 -22.62 3.43 4.99
CA ASP A 144 -23.70 4.30 5.41
C ASP A 144 -25.04 3.55 5.29
N LYS A 145 -25.96 3.75 6.25
CA LYS A 145 -27.28 3.15 6.24
C LYS A 145 -28.01 3.37 4.92
N LYS A 146 -27.94 4.60 4.37
CA LYS A 146 -28.54 4.92 3.07
C LYS A 146 -27.97 4.08 1.93
N VAL A 147 -26.68 3.77 1.99
CA VAL A 147 -26.00 2.90 1.02
C VAL A 147 -26.47 1.46 1.17
N SER A 148 -26.58 0.97 2.42
CA SER A 148 -27.04 -0.38 2.71
C SER A 148 -28.51 -0.57 2.31
N GLU A 149 -29.36 0.43 2.56
CA GLU A 149 -30.77 0.42 2.16
C GLU A 149 -30.92 0.46 0.63
N LYS A 150 -30.12 1.31 -0.05
CA LYS A 150 -30.12 1.39 -1.51
C LYS A 150 -29.64 0.08 -2.15
N LEU A 151 -28.62 -0.57 -1.61
CA LEU A 151 -28.18 -1.89 -2.09
C LEU A 151 -29.30 -2.91 -2.03
N LYS A 152 -30.04 -2.96 -0.91
CA LYS A 152 -31.19 -3.85 -0.74
C LYS A 152 -32.32 -3.52 -1.69
N HIS A 153 -32.62 -2.22 -1.87
CA HIS A 153 -33.67 -1.76 -2.76
C HIS A 153 -33.38 -2.07 -4.24
N ASP A 154 -32.13 -1.85 -4.64
CA ASP A 154 -31.69 -2.06 -6.03
C ASP A 154 -31.29 -3.52 -6.32
N HIS A 155 -31.56 -4.44 -5.39
CA HIS A 155 -31.21 -5.87 -5.51
C HIS A 155 -29.71 -6.16 -5.79
N TYR A 156 -28.83 -5.31 -5.29
CA TYR A 156 -27.39 -5.58 -5.37
C TYR A 156 -26.92 -6.40 -4.17
N ASP A 157 -26.24 -7.49 -4.45
CA ASP A 157 -25.57 -8.28 -3.43
C ASP A 157 -24.08 -7.89 -3.32
N MET A 158 -23.54 -8.03 -2.12
CA MET A 158 -22.10 -7.90 -1.91
C MET A 158 -21.36 -9.04 -2.61
N ALA A 159 -20.30 -8.70 -3.34
CA ALA A 159 -19.52 -9.71 -4.02
C ALA A 159 -18.85 -10.66 -3.01
N LYS A 160 -19.06 -11.95 -3.18
CA LYS A 160 -18.35 -12.99 -2.41
C LYS A 160 -16.90 -13.05 -2.90
N LEU A 161 -15.94 -13.03 -1.95
CA LEU A 161 -14.51 -13.04 -2.22
C LEU A 161 -13.97 -14.45 -2.03
N ASN A 162 -13.33 -15.03 -3.04
CA ASN A 162 -12.69 -16.35 -2.94
C ASN A 162 -11.22 -16.25 -2.59
N LYS A 163 -10.58 -15.16 -3.02
CA LYS A 163 -9.15 -14.91 -2.81
C LYS A 163 -8.87 -13.44 -3.03
N VAL A 164 -8.12 -12.84 -2.11
CA VAL A 164 -7.65 -11.47 -2.23
C VAL A 164 -6.13 -11.46 -2.15
N HIS A 165 -5.50 -10.77 -3.09
CA HIS A 165 -4.10 -10.42 -3.06
C HIS A 165 -3.99 -8.91 -2.95
N PHE A 166 -3.28 -8.45 -1.97
CA PHE A 166 -2.95 -7.05 -1.82
C PHE A 166 -1.43 -6.88 -1.98
N PHE A 167 -1.04 -5.90 -2.78
CA PHE A 167 0.36 -5.57 -2.99
C PHE A 167 0.58 -4.10 -2.63
N TYR A 168 1.64 -3.86 -1.88
CA TYR A 168 2.17 -2.52 -1.63
C TYR A 168 3.58 -2.47 -2.18
N MET A 169 3.88 -1.45 -2.98
CA MET A 169 5.21 -1.22 -3.49
C MET A 169 5.86 -0.11 -2.70
N ALA A 170 7.01 -0.39 -2.16
CA ALA A 170 7.80 0.48 -1.32
C ALA A 170 9.20 0.65 -1.90
N ASP A 171 9.86 1.75 -1.59
CA ASP A 171 11.31 1.86 -1.78
C ASP A 171 12.04 1.01 -0.73
N ALA A 172 13.26 0.58 -1.02
CA ALA A 172 13.99 -0.35 -0.15
C ALA A 172 14.34 0.25 1.23
N ASP A 173 14.35 1.57 1.35
CA ASP A 173 14.59 2.30 2.59
C ASP A 173 13.31 2.50 3.44
N GLU A 174 12.15 2.16 2.89
CA GLU A 174 10.90 2.19 3.63
C GLU A 174 10.72 0.93 4.49
N VAL A 175 10.32 1.11 5.73
CA VAL A 175 10.04 0.01 6.65
C VAL A 175 8.54 -0.23 6.72
N VAL A 176 8.12 -1.44 6.29
CA VAL A 176 6.71 -1.85 6.36
C VAL A 176 6.50 -2.73 7.58
N GLU A 177 5.71 -2.23 8.52
CA GLU A 177 5.30 -2.95 9.74
C GLU A 177 3.92 -3.59 9.52
N ASN A 178 3.87 -4.92 9.56
CA ASN A 178 2.62 -5.65 9.42
C ASN A 178 1.80 -5.60 10.70
N GLY A 179 0.66 -4.91 10.66
CA GLY A 179 -0.30 -4.83 11.78
C GLY A 179 -1.44 -5.85 11.71
N SER A 180 -1.49 -6.67 10.66
CA SER A 180 -2.51 -7.70 10.48
C SER A 180 -2.02 -9.09 10.86
N SER A 181 -2.96 -10.02 11.08
CA SER A 181 -2.65 -11.44 11.30
C SER A 181 -2.24 -12.19 10.03
N MET A 182 -2.36 -11.56 8.85
CA MET A 182 -2.01 -12.16 7.59
C MET A 182 -0.48 -12.17 7.40
N LYS A 183 0.01 -13.26 6.80
CA LYS A 183 1.43 -13.37 6.46
C LYS A 183 1.80 -12.32 5.43
N LEU A 184 2.91 -11.63 5.68
CA LEU A 184 3.55 -10.71 4.77
C LEU A 184 4.71 -11.43 4.07
N ASP A 185 4.66 -11.50 2.74
CA ASP A 185 5.77 -11.94 1.89
C ASP A 185 6.33 -10.71 1.15
N SER A 186 7.65 -10.56 1.14
CA SER A 186 8.31 -9.42 0.51
C SER A 186 9.35 -9.91 -0.50
N ARG A 187 9.41 -9.26 -1.67
CA ARG A 187 10.39 -9.57 -2.70
C ARG A 187 10.84 -8.30 -3.42
N LEU A 188 12.04 -8.33 -3.97
CA LEU A 188 12.50 -7.30 -4.90
C LEU A 188 11.63 -7.31 -6.16
N LEU A 189 11.27 -6.13 -6.63
CA LEU A 189 10.52 -5.96 -7.86
C LEU A 189 11.49 -5.96 -9.05
N GLU A 190 11.22 -6.78 -10.05
CA GLU A 190 11.99 -6.87 -11.28
C GLU A 190 11.64 -5.68 -12.21
N THR A 191 12.26 -4.54 -11.97
CA THR A 191 11.93 -3.24 -12.59
C THR A 191 11.80 -3.31 -14.11
N GLN A 192 12.67 -4.05 -14.80
CA GLN A 192 12.66 -4.14 -16.26
C GLN A 192 11.37 -4.76 -16.81
N ARG A 193 10.83 -5.78 -16.12
CA ARG A 193 9.60 -6.47 -16.55
C ARG A 193 8.34 -5.67 -16.26
N TRP A 194 8.38 -4.85 -15.22
CA TRP A 194 7.22 -4.09 -14.77
C TRP A 194 7.15 -2.67 -15.34
N HIS A 195 8.23 -2.19 -15.98
CA HIS A 195 8.29 -0.83 -16.51
C HIS A 195 7.18 -0.54 -17.54
N SER A 196 6.95 -1.46 -18.48
CA SER A 196 5.86 -1.32 -19.49
C SER A 196 4.48 -1.29 -18.83
N TYR A 197 4.31 -1.98 -17.70
CA TYR A 197 3.06 -2.04 -16.96
C TYR A 197 2.73 -0.73 -16.23
N PHE A 198 3.72 -0.16 -15.53
CA PHE A 198 3.49 1.08 -14.77
C PHE A 198 3.47 2.32 -15.66
N GLY A 199 4.14 2.29 -16.80
CA GLY A 199 4.26 3.43 -17.71
C GLY A 199 5.12 4.54 -17.11
N ASN A 200 5.23 5.67 -17.83
CA ASN A 200 6.14 6.76 -17.48
C ASN A 200 5.73 7.56 -16.22
N ASN A 201 4.53 7.35 -15.71
CA ASN A 201 4.00 8.10 -14.55
C ASN A 201 4.50 7.56 -13.21
N ILE A 202 5.08 6.37 -13.18
CA ILE A 202 5.61 5.74 -11.97
C ILE A 202 7.07 5.42 -12.25
N GLN A 203 7.96 6.13 -11.57
CA GLN A 203 9.39 5.82 -11.61
C GLN A 203 9.66 4.64 -10.70
N LEU A 204 9.98 3.51 -11.29
CA LEU A 204 10.47 2.35 -10.57
C LEU A 204 11.98 2.47 -10.43
N ASN A 205 12.45 2.56 -9.21
CA ASN A 205 13.86 2.47 -8.88
C ASN A 205 14.29 0.99 -8.89
N ARG A 206 15.59 0.71 -9.00
CA ARG A 206 16.11 -0.66 -8.98
C ARG A 206 15.91 -1.38 -7.65
N GLU A 207 15.54 -0.65 -6.62
CA GLU A 207 15.46 -1.10 -5.23
C GLU A 207 14.02 -1.12 -4.70
N ASN A 208 13.01 -1.19 -5.57
CA ASN A 208 11.64 -1.30 -5.11
C ASN A 208 11.33 -2.70 -4.57
N LEU A 209 10.64 -2.73 -3.43
CA LEU A 209 10.12 -3.93 -2.80
C LEU A 209 8.62 -4.07 -3.08
N ALA A 210 8.19 -5.27 -3.41
CA ALA A 210 6.78 -5.62 -3.45
C ALA A 210 6.42 -6.42 -2.19
N HIS A 211 5.63 -5.81 -1.33
CA HIS A 211 5.05 -6.43 -0.16
C HIS A 211 3.70 -7.03 -0.53
N HIS A 212 3.48 -8.29 -0.16
CA HIS A 212 2.32 -9.06 -0.59
C HIS A 212 1.61 -9.71 0.58
N TRP A 213 0.32 -9.46 0.70
CA TRP A 213 -0.60 -10.14 1.61
C TRP A 213 -1.62 -10.94 0.80
N LYS A 214 -1.99 -12.08 1.34
CA LYS A 214 -2.95 -12.98 0.71
C LYS A 214 -3.96 -13.48 1.73
N LYS A 215 -5.26 -13.31 1.43
CA LYS A 215 -6.35 -13.96 2.16
C LYS A 215 -7.01 -14.99 1.24
N CYS A 216 -7.08 -16.22 1.70
CA CYS A 216 -7.78 -17.32 1.04
C CYS A 216 -8.23 -18.28 2.14
N LEU A 217 -9.50 -18.59 2.19
CA LEU A 217 -10.01 -19.59 3.11
C LEU A 217 -10.07 -20.94 2.40
N LEU A 218 -9.44 -21.93 2.99
CA LEU A 218 -9.47 -23.33 2.52
C LEU A 218 -10.27 -24.14 3.53
N LYS A 219 -11.16 -24.98 3.01
CA LYS A 219 -11.87 -25.98 3.80
C LYS A 219 -11.52 -27.33 3.25
N THR A 220 -10.91 -28.18 4.08
CA THR A 220 -10.63 -29.56 3.73
C THR A 220 -11.93 -30.34 3.77
N VAL A 221 -12.33 -30.91 2.65
CA VAL A 221 -13.52 -31.76 2.52
C VAL A 221 -13.05 -33.17 2.20
N ARG A 222 -13.51 -34.11 3.00
CA ARG A 222 -13.26 -35.54 2.75
C ARG A 222 -14.22 -36.05 1.69
N LYS A 223 -13.68 -36.55 0.60
CA LYS A 223 -14.43 -37.25 -0.46
C LYS A 223 -14.04 -38.71 -0.46
N GLU A 224 -15.00 -39.57 -0.65
CA GLU A 224 -14.77 -40.99 -0.91
C GLU A 224 -14.89 -41.21 -2.42
N GLU A 225 -13.75 -41.48 -3.07
CA GLU A 225 -13.69 -41.86 -4.48
C GLU A 225 -13.02 -43.27 -4.57
N ASP A 226 -13.71 -44.19 -5.21
CA ASP A 226 -13.24 -45.58 -5.39
C ASP A 226 -12.80 -46.29 -4.09
N GLY A 227 -13.53 -46.07 -2.97
CA GLY A 227 -13.22 -46.63 -1.66
C GLY A 227 -11.95 -46.06 -1.00
N LYS A 228 -11.39 -44.99 -1.54
CA LYS A 228 -10.31 -44.23 -0.91
C LYS A 228 -10.81 -42.89 -0.39
N ILE A 229 -10.41 -42.59 0.83
CA ILE A 229 -10.68 -41.26 1.42
C ILE A 229 -9.61 -40.29 0.87
N ILE A 230 -10.07 -39.28 0.15
CA ILE A 230 -9.22 -38.21 -0.38
C ILE A 230 -9.61 -36.91 0.33
N ASP A 231 -8.65 -36.26 0.96
CA ASP A 231 -8.85 -34.93 1.54
C ASP A 231 -8.60 -33.89 0.44
N GLU A 232 -9.66 -33.17 0.04
CA GLU A 232 -9.59 -32.12 -0.99
C GLU A 232 -9.77 -30.75 -0.36
N ASP A 233 -8.82 -29.83 -0.59
CA ASP A 233 -8.92 -28.45 -0.13
C ASP A 233 -9.75 -27.61 -1.09
N ILE A 234 -10.97 -27.29 -0.68
CA ILE A 234 -11.92 -26.46 -1.43
C ILE A 234 -11.83 -25.03 -0.93
N ARG A 235 -11.74 -24.06 -1.85
CA ARG A 235 -11.81 -22.65 -1.50
C ARG A 235 -13.21 -22.28 -1.02
N THR A 236 -13.27 -21.66 0.16
CA THR A 236 -14.52 -21.18 0.74
C THR A 236 -14.61 -19.67 0.54
N PRO A 237 -15.72 -19.16 -0.01
CA PRO A 237 -15.93 -17.71 -0.12
C PRO A 237 -15.97 -17.04 1.25
N PHE A 238 -15.53 -15.78 1.30
CA PHE A 238 -15.62 -14.92 2.47
C PHE A 238 -16.23 -13.56 2.09
N ASP A 239 -16.78 -12.87 3.07
CA ASP A 239 -17.58 -11.66 2.82
C ASP A 239 -16.73 -10.40 2.84
N ASP A 240 -15.70 -10.32 3.69
CA ASP A 240 -14.92 -9.13 3.94
C ASP A 240 -13.42 -9.36 3.86
N PHE A 241 -12.68 -8.28 3.62
CA PHE A 241 -11.23 -8.26 3.72
C PHE A 241 -10.80 -6.97 4.40
N SER A 242 -9.95 -7.10 5.42
CA SER A 242 -9.34 -5.95 6.08
C SER A 242 -7.84 -6.16 6.22
N LEU A 243 -7.07 -5.12 5.94
CA LEU A 243 -5.62 -5.11 6.03
C LEU A 243 -5.18 -3.81 6.67
N TYR A 244 -4.45 -3.93 7.77
CA TYR A 244 -3.79 -2.82 8.43
C TYR A 244 -2.27 -3.00 8.41
N PHE A 245 -1.56 -1.97 7.97
CA PHE A 245 -0.11 -1.92 8.03
C PHE A 245 0.37 -0.48 8.17
N LYS A 246 1.59 -0.31 8.67
CA LYS A 246 2.24 0.97 8.85
C LYS A 246 3.50 1.03 7.99
N VAL A 247 3.72 2.14 7.34
CA VAL A 247 4.92 2.42 6.56
C VAL A 247 5.67 3.57 7.22
N VAL A 248 6.93 3.34 7.49
CA VAL A 248 7.85 4.36 8.01
C VAL A 248 8.87 4.66 6.92
N TYR A 249 8.96 5.92 6.55
CA TYR A 249 9.91 6.36 5.54
C TYR A 249 10.80 7.47 6.09
N SER A 250 12.06 7.44 5.69
CA SER A 250 13.06 8.42 6.07
C SER A 250 12.95 9.66 5.17
N HIS A 251 12.98 10.82 5.79
CA HIS A 251 13.05 12.08 5.06
C HIS A 251 13.69 13.15 5.93
N TYR A 252 14.27 14.15 5.28
CA TYR A 252 14.89 15.27 5.97
C TYR A 252 13.97 16.50 5.91
N LYS A 253 13.47 16.93 7.06
CA LYS A 253 12.80 18.24 7.18
C LYS A 253 13.83 19.31 7.53
N TYR A 254 14.39 19.95 6.52
CA TYR A 254 15.44 20.98 6.69
C TYR A 254 15.09 22.03 7.74
N SER A 255 13.85 22.49 7.80
CA SER A 255 13.41 23.47 8.79
C SER A 255 13.58 22.98 10.23
N ARG A 256 13.29 21.71 10.50
CA ARG A 256 13.48 21.12 11.83
C ARG A 256 14.93 20.88 12.16
N VAL A 257 15.72 20.43 11.19
CA VAL A 257 17.18 20.28 11.36
C VAL A 257 17.81 21.62 11.69
N LEU A 258 17.42 22.70 11.00
CA LEU A 258 17.90 24.07 11.30
C LEU A 258 17.50 24.52 12.71
N ILE A 259 16.25 24.25 13.14
CA ILE A 259 15.80 24.58 14.49
C ILE A 259 16.65 23.82 15.52
N TYR A 260 16.90 22.53 15.34
CA TYR A 260 17.74 21.76 16.26
C TYR A 260 19.18 22.26 16.31
N SER A 261 19.75 22.56 15.15
CA SER A 261 21.09 23.16 15.07
C SER A 261 21.15 24.52 15.79
N PHE A 262 20.12 25.34 15.64
CA PHE A 262 20.01 26.61 16.34
C PHE A 262 19.88 26.42 17.86
N ILE A 263 19.07 25.47 18.31
CA ILE A 263 18.93 25.17 19.75
C ILE A 263 20.26 24.72 20.34
N VAL A 264 20.98 23.83 19.66
CA VAL A 264 22.32 23.36 20.11
C VAL A 264 23.30 24.55 20.18
N PHE A 265 23.27 25.42 19.17
CA PHE A 265 24.10 26.62 19.16
C PHE A 265 23.79 27.55 20.34
N VAL A 266 22.51 27.82 20.60
CA VAL A 266 22.07 28.66 21.73
C VAL A 266 22.47 28.05 23.07
N LEU A 267 22.28 26.74 23.25
CA LEU A 267 22.69 26.04 24.46
C LEU A 267 24.20 26.12 24.67
N GLY A 268 25.00 25.94 23.61
CA GLY A 268 26.47 26.10 23.66
C GLY A 268 26.88 27.52 24.05
N PHE A 269 26.20 28.51 23.48
CA PHE A 269 26.47 29.92 23.83
C PHE A 269 26.12 30.23 25.29
N LEU A 270 24.94 29.78 25.76
CA LEU A 270 24.53 29.96 27.16
C LEU A 270 25.50 29.25 28.14
N ALA A 271 25.94 28.04 27.77
CA ALA A 271 26.94 27.33 28.58
C ALA A 271 28.26 28.10 28.67
N SER A 272 28.71 28.68 27.54
CA SER A 272 29.92 29.51 27.50
C SER A 272 29.78 30.78 28.36
N LEU A 273 28.62 31.46 28.31
CA LEU A 273 28.32 32.60 29.16
C LEU A 273 28.30 32.23 30.64
N ALA A 274 27.69 31.10 31.01
CA ALA A 274 27.64 30.63 32.37
C ALA A 274 29.05 30.36 32.91
N VAL A 275 29.92 29.74 32.13
CA VAL A 275 31.31 29.52 32.48
C VAL A 275 32.05 30.84 32.70
N SER A 276 31.89 31.82 31.78
CA SER A 276 32.50 33.15 31.91
C SER A 276 32.05 33.88 33.16
N LEU A 277 30.76 33.81 33.52
CA LEU A 277 30.21 34.43 34.72
C LEU A 277 30.78 33.76 36.00
N LEU A 278 30.83 32.44 36.01
CA LEU A 278 31.42 31.69 37.16
C LEU A 278 32.90 32.03 37.35
N GLN A 279 33.65 32.18 36.29
CA GLN A 279 35.04 32.60 36.31
C GLN A 279 35.19 34.04 36.89
N SER A 280 34.30 34.94 36.47
CA SER A 280 34.30 36.33 36.98
C SER A 280 33.97 36.42 38.48
N ILE A 281 33.03 35.60 38.94
CA ILE A 281 32.58 35.62 40.36
C ILE A 281 33.62 34.97 41.28
N TRP A 282 34.25 33.89 40.84
CA TRP A 282 35.12 33.08 41.73
C TRP A 282 36.60 33.33 41.49
N ASN A 283 37.00 34.23 40.59
CA ASN A 283 38.38 34.58 40.28
C ASN A 283 39.28 33.37 40.02
N ILE A 284 38.70 32.31 39.44
CA ILE A 284 39.36 31.03 39.17
C ILE A 284 40.01 31.11 37.78
N SER A 285 41.32 30.86 37.72
CA SER A 285 42.00 30.81 36.42
C SER A 285 41.55 29.60 35.60
N VAL A 286 41.29 29.80 34.29
CA VAL A 286 40.79 28.77 33.36
C VAL A 286 41.69 27.53 33.33
N ASP A 287 42.97 27.68 33.49
CA ASP A 287 43.95 26.61 33.35
C ASP A 287 43.87 25.52 34.43
N THR A 288 43.30 25.83 35.58
CA THR A 288 43.24 24.86 36.70
C THR A 288 42.08 23.88 36.62
N TYR A 289 40.98 24.22 35.90
CA TYR A 289 39.77 23.40 35.86
C TYR A 289 39.27 23.10 34.43
N ALA A 290 39.99 23.51 33.39
CA ALA A 290 39.60 23.24 31.98
C ALA A 290 39.40 21.74 31.73
N TRP A 291 40.23 20.89 32.30
CA TRP A 291 40.08 19.44 32.18
C TRP A 291 38.81 18.92 32.88
N ALA A 292 38.45 19.46 34.05
CA ALA A 292 37.23 19.05 34.76
C ALA A 292 35.96 19.46 34.02
N PHE A 293 35.98 20.65 33.37
CA PHE A 293 34.89 21.12 32.53
C PHE A 293 34.69 20.19 31.29
N TRP A 294 35.77 19.89 30.59
CA TRP A 294 35.69 18.98 29.43
C TRP A 294 35.25 17.58 29.81
N LEU A 295 35.68 17.11 31.01
CA LEU A 295 35.27 15.81 31.53
C LEU A 295 33.75 15.79 31.88
N ALA A 296 33.22 16.87 32.44
CA ALA A 296 31.79 17.01 32.71
C ALA A 296 30.97 17.05 31.40
N VAL A 297 31.45 17.77 30.38
CA VAL A 297 30.80 17.81 29.04
C VAL A 297 30.78 16.41 28.42
N ILE A 298 31.89 15.69 28.45
CA ILE A 298 31.96 14.30 27.92
C ILE A 298 31.01 13.39 28.67
N ILE A 299 30.91 13.49 30.02
CA ILE A 299 29.96 12.67 30.79
C ILE A 299 28.51 12.98 30.42
N ILE A 300 28.15 14.26 30.26
CA ILE A 300 26.80 14.65 29.87
C ILE A 300 26.47 14.13 28.48
N VAL A 301 27.37 14.28 27.51
CA VAL A 301 27.18 13.80 26.12
C VAL A 301 27.06 12.28 26.08
N THR A 302 27.89 11.55 26.85
CA THR A 302 27.80 10.08 26.95
C THR A 302 26.52 9.61 27.62
N LEU A 303 26.03 10.30 28.65
CA LEU A 303 24.75 10.03 29.29
C LEU A 303 23.57 10.24 28.33
N ILE A 304 23.56 11.34 27.59
CA ILE A 304 22.53 11.61 26.58
C ILE A 304 22.57 10.52 25.50
N PHE A 305 23.75 10.15 25.03
CA PHE A 305 23.91 9.10 24.03
C PHE A 305 23.45 7.72 24.56
N ALA A 306 23.78 7.38 25.80
CA ALA A 306 23.33 6.14 26.47
C ALA A 306 21.80 6.11 26.64
N LEU A 307 21.18 7.24 27.01
CA LEU A 307 19.73 7.36 27.11
C LEU A 307 19.06 7.19 25.75
N CYS A 308 19.62 7.76 24.68
CA CYS A 308 19.15 7.57 23.32
C CYS A 308 19.25 6.10 22.85
N LEU A 309 20.35 5.42 23.16
CA LEU A 309 20.52 3.99 22.86
C LEU A 309 19.55 3.11 23.66
N LYS A 310 19.32 3.43 24.94
CA LYS A 310 18.36 2.68 25.78
C LYS A 310 16.92 2.85 25.31
N SER A 311 16.56 4.01 24.79
CA SER A 311 15.24 4.22 24.18
C SER A 311 15.06 3.37 22.93
N ARG A 312 16.13 3.17 22.14
CA ARG A 312 16.14 2.34 20.94
C ARG A 312 15.98 0.85 21.23
N CYS A 313 16.59 0.35 22.32
CA CYS A 313 16.46 -1.05 22.74
C CYS A 313 15.11 -1.39 23.39
N ARG A 314 14.29 -0.42 23.75
CA ARG A 314 12.93 -0.64 24.30
C ARG A 314 11.85 -0.73 23.23
N MET A 315 12.17 -0.41 21.98
CA MET A 315 11.24 -0.45 20.84
C MET A 315 11.45 -1.66 19.93
N ASN A 316 12.43 -2.50 20.20
CA ASN A 316 12.58 -3.84 19.63
C ASN A 316 12.11 -4.89 20.66
#